data_d2aaa19b6fbc589511f832231fff3aab
#
_entry.id   d2aaa19b6fbc589511f832231fff3aab
#
_cell.length_a   1.000
_cell.length_b   1.000
_cell.length_c   1.000
_cell.angle_alpha   90.00
_cell.angle_beta   90.00
_cell.angle_gamma   90.00
#
_symmetry.space_group_name_H-M   'P 1'
#
loop_
_entity.id
_entity.type
_entity.pdbx_description
1 polymer ?
#
loop_
_entity_poly.entity_id
_entity_poly.type
_entity_poly.pdbx_seq_one_letter_code
_entity_poly.pdbx_strand_id
1 'polypeptide(L)'
;MKTYRRPFWQATTTKWYITFTVIVAILIMPFVYLATHSLGACLLLLLIWSLVCFPIYFTQYFYVMLTDDQLILKNSIYTFWHKEYFYKDITKVEIKPSTNIFMKVHLEKPRTFSGTYVIDLVAPVDYDELIDCLRAKGVIVETAGLDIRFPDRNKRKG
;
A
#
# COMPACT_ATOMS: atom_id res chain seq x y z
N MET A 1 -6.63 -0.22 21.01
CA MET A 1 -5.99 -0.65 19.75
C MET A 1 -6.94 -0.43 18.59
N LYS A 2 -6.50 0.25 17.52
CA LYS A 2 -7.31 0.60 16.33
C LYS A 2 -6.61 0.12 15.07
N THR A 3 -7.35 -0.50 14.13
CA THR A 3 -6.79 -1.06 12.90
C THR A 3 -7.44 -0.41 11.68
N TYR A 4 -6.60 0.15 10.81
CA TYR A 4 -6.99 0.75 9.55
C TYR A 4 -6.64 -0.21 8.41
N ARG A 5 -7.65 -1.00 7.99
CA ARG A 5 -7.47 -2.05 6.99
C ARG A 5 -8.73 -2.22 6.15
N ARG A 6 -8.59 -2.13 4.82
CA ARG A 6 -9.62 -2.54 3.87
C ARG A 6 -9.31 -3.91 3.25
N PRO A 7 -10.29 -4.58 2.64
CA PRO A 7 -10.06 -5.79 1.88
C PRO A 7 -9.06 -5.56 0.74
N PHE A 8 -8.17 -6.53 0.47
CA PHE A 8 -7.10 -6.39 -0.51
C PHE A 8 -7.60 -6.17 -1.95
N TRP A 9 -8.77 -6.70 -2.31
CA TRP A 9 -9.37 -6.48 -3.65
C TRP A 9 -9.82 -5.04 -3.89
N GLN A 10 -10.01 -4.23 -2.84
CA GLN A 10 -10.29 -2.81 -2.94
C GLN A 10 -9.04 -1.95 -3.07
N ALA A 11 -7.87 -2.52 -2.83
CA ALA A 11 -6.61 -1.84 -2.93
C ALA A 11 -6.34 -1.37 -4.36
N THR A 12 -5.78 -0.17 -4.50
CA THR A 12 -5.44 0.41 -5.80
C THR A 12 -4.42 -0.47 -6.53
N THR A 13 -3.44 -0.97 -5.80
CA THR A 13 -2.42 -1.90 -6.31
C THR A 13 -3.04 -3.17 -6.90
N THR A 14 -4.06 -3.76 -6.25
CA THR A 14 -4.75 -4.95 -6.77
C THR A 14 -5.45 -4.66 -8.08
N LYS A 15 -6.16 -3.53 -8.17
CA LYS A 15 -6.85 -3.12 -9.40
C LYS A 15 -5.85 -2.92 -10.54
N TRP A 16 -4.74 -2.24 -10.28
CA TRP A 16 -3.68 -2.05 -11.27
C TRP A 16 -3.05 -3.37 -11.71
N TYR A 17 -2.77 -4.29 -10.79
CA TYR A 17 -2.24 -5.62 -11.11
C TYR A 17 -3.18 -6.39 -12.03
N ILE A 18 -4.48 -6.46 -11.69
CA ILE A 18 -5.49 -7.16 -12.48
C ILE A 18 -5.59 -6.51 -13.87
N THR A 19 -5.73 -5.17 -13.93
CA THR A 19 -5.84 -4.43 -15.20
C THR A 19 -4.63 -4.69 -16.09
N PHE A 20 -3.41 -4.59 -15.52
CA PHE A 20 -2.18 -4.78 -16.29
C PHE A 20 -2.04 -6.24 -16.78
N THR A 21 -2.39 -7.22 -15.95
CA THR A 21 -2.38 -8.64 -16.34
C THR A 21 -3.37 -8.91 -17.49
N VAL A 22 -4.56 -8.31 -17.44
CA VAL A 22 -5.56 -8.44 -18.51
C VAL A 22 -5.06 -7.79 -19.81
N ILE A 23 -4.45 -6.60 -19.73
CA ILE A 23 -3.85 -5.94 -20.90
C ILE A 23 -2.75 -6.81 -21.52
N VAL A 24 -1.83 -7.33 -20.70
CA VAL A 24 -0.77 -8.24 -21.15
C VAL A 24 -1.35 -9.49 -21.81
N ALA A 25 -2.38 -10.07 -21.22
CA ALA A 25 -3.05 -11.24 -21.79
C ALA A 25 -3.66 -10.92 -23.17
N ILE A 26 -4.39 -9.81 -23.30
CA ILE A 26 -5.02 -9.43 -24.58
C ILE A 26 -4.00 -9.10 -25.66
N LEU A 27 -2.91 -8.42 -25.31
CA LEU A 27 -1.93 -7.97 -26.30
C LEU A 27 -0.92 -9.04 -26.67
N ILE A 28 -0.43 -9.83 -25.72
CA ILE A 28 0.69 -10.75 -25.92
C ILE A 28 0.22 -12.17 -26.29
N MET A 29 -0.87 -12.67 -25.67
CA MET A 29 -1.31 -14.03 -25.89
C MET A 29 -1.63 -14.39 -27.35
N PRO A 30 -2.30 -13.51 -28.17
CA PRO A 30 -2.52 -13.80 -29.58
C PRO A 30 -1.23 -14.03 -30.35
N PHE A 31 -0.18 -13.22 -30.09
CA PHE A 31 1.11 -13.37 -30.77
C PHE A 31 1.81 -14.68 -30.37
N VAL A 32 1.78 -15.02 -29.07
CA VAL A 32 2.35 -16.28 -28.60
C VAL A 32 1.61 -17.47 -29.20
N TYR A 33 0.28 -17.41 -29.27
CA TYR A 33 -0.53 -18.45 -29.87
C TYR A 33 -0.24 -18.62 -31.37
N LEU A 34 -0.14 -17.49 -32.11
CA LEU A 34 0.20 -17.50 -33.54
C LEU A 34 1.61 -18.08 -33.80
N ALA A 35 2.56 -17.77 -32.91
CA ALA A 35 3.94 -18.24 -33.05
C ALA A 35 4.12 -19.71 -32.66
N THR A 36 3.38 -20.21 -31.68
CA THR A 36 3.58 -21.54 -31.10
C THR A 36 2.48 -22.54 -31.45
N HIS A 37 1.33 -22.06 -31.92
CA HIS A 37 0.10 -22.85 -32.12
C HIS A 37 -0.28 -23.67 -30.87
N SER A 38 0.12 -23.26 -29.69
CA SER A 38 -0.03 -23.97 -28.42
C SER A 38 -0.71 -23.15 -27.35
N LEU A 39 -1.90 -23.57 -26.94
CA LEU A 39 -2.57 -22.97 -25.78
C LEU A 39 -1.77 -23.20 -24.48
N GLY A 40 -1.07 -24.34 -24.40
CA GLY A 40 -0.20 -24.66 -23.27
C GLY A 40 0.94 -23.66 -23.09
N ALA A 41 1.54 -23.16 -24.18
CA ALA A 41 2.56 -22.11 -24.15
C ALA A 41 2.00 -20.79 -23.63
N CYS A 42 0.78 -20.43 -24.03
CA CYS A 42 0.09 -19.25 -23.53
C CYS A 42 -0.16 -19.33 -22.03
N LEU A 43 -0.69 -20.45 -21.55
CA LEU A 43 -0.96 -20.67 -20.11
C LEU A 43 0.33 -20.69 -19.29
N LEU A 44 1.40 -21.29 -19.81
CA LEU A 44 2.70 -21.29 -19.15
C LEU A 44 3.27 -19.88 -19.01
N LEU A 45 3.17 -19.04 -20.05
CA LEU A 45 3.62 -17.67 -20.00
C LEU A 45 2.83 -16.84 -18.98
N LEU A 46 1.50 -17.00 -18.92
CA LEU A 46 0.67 -16.35 -17.89
C LEU A 46 1.04 -16.80 -16.48
N LEU A 47 1.34 -18.07 -16.30
CA LEU A 47 1.77 -18.60 -15.02
C LEU A 47 3.11 -17.98 -14.59
N ILE A 48 4.10 -17.97 -15.50
CA ILE A 48 5.41 -17.35 -15.23
C ILE A 48 5.23 -15.85 -14.91
N TRP A 49 4.45 -15.13 -15.70
CA TRP A 49 4.13 -13.72 -15.46
C TRP A 49 3.55 -13.51 -14.07
N SER A 50 2.57 -14.32 -13.69
CA SER A 50 1.93 -14.24 -12.39
C SER A 50 2.91 -14.52 -11.25
N LEU A 51 3.74 -15.56 -11.39
CA LEU A 51 4.74 -15.93 -10.38
C LEU A 51 5.81 -14.84 -10.18
N VAL A 52 6.17 -14.09 -11.22
CA VAL A 52 7.15 -13.01 -11.14
C VAL A 52 6.52 -11.72 -10.58
N CYS A 53 5.36 -11.34 -11.11
CA CYS A 53 4.76 -10.04 -10.75
C CYS A 53 4.04 -10.07 -9.41
N PHE A 54 3.41 -11.16 -9.05
CA PHE A 54 2.60 -11.29 -7.85
C PHE A 54 3.37 -11.00 -6.55
N PRO A 55 4.58 -11.56 -6.32
CA PRO A 55 5.37 -11.24 -5.13
C PRO A 55 5.71 -9.74 -5.02
N ILE A 56 6.01 -9.07 -6.16
CA ILE A 56 6.35 -7.66 -6.18
C ILE A 56 5.17 -6.80 -5.69
N TYR A 57 3.96 -7.11 -6.18
CA TYR A 57 2.77 -6.39 -5.74
C TYR A 57 2.44 -6.65 -4.27
N PHE A 58 2.72 -7.84 -3.75
CA PHE A 58 2.47 -8.19 -2.35
C PHE A 58 3.30 -7.38 -1.36
N THR A 59 4.46 -6.88 -1.76
CA THR A 59 5.27 -5.98 -0.91
C THR A 59 4.57 -4.65 -0.61
N GLN A 60 3.49 -4.32 -1.33
CA GLN A 60 2.77 -3.04 -1.23
C GLN A 60 1.51 -3.12 -0.35
N TYR A 61 1.16 -4.29 0.21
CA TYR A 61 -0.07 -4.48 0.98
C TYR A 61 0.11 -4.23 2.48
N PHE A 62 0.58 -3.02 2.82
CA PHE A 62 0.64 -2.63 4.23
C PHE A 62 -0.66 -1.98 4.70
N TYR A 63 -1.00 -2.25 5.95
CA TYR A 63 -2.04 -1.59 6.70
C TYR A 63 -1.48 -1.06 8.02
N VAL A 64 -2.23 -0.18 8.68
CA VAL A 64 -1.80 0.55 9.86
C VAL A 64 -2.60 0.09 11.07
N MET A 65 -1.92 -0.19 12.17
CA MET A 65 -2.52 -0.43 13.46
C MET A 65 -1.95 0.58 14.47
N LEU A 66 -2.83 1.19 15.24
CA LEU A 66 -2.47 2.08 16.34
C LEU A 66 -2.79 1.39 17.66
N THR A 67 -1.79 1.28 18.50
CA THR A 67 -1.94 0.88 19.90
C THR A 67 -1.82 2.12 20.80
N ASP A 68 -1.78 1.91 22.12
CA ASP A 68 -1.63 3.03 23.04
C ASP A 68 -0.22 3.65 22.96
N ASP A 69 0.80 2.83 22.69
CA ASP A 69 2.21 3.23 22.73
C ASP A 69 2.93 3.14 21.38
N GLN A 70 2.33 2.48 20.37
CA GLN A 70 3.03 2.12 19.14
C GLN A 70 2.19 2.33 17.89
N LEU A 71 2.88 2.73 16.81
CA LEU A 71 2.46 2.63 15.43
C LEU A 71 2.99 1.33 14.85
N ILE A 72 2.12 0.45 14.37
CA ILE A 72 2.47 -0.83 13.75
C ILE A 72 2.08 -0.80 12.27
N LEU A 73 3.06 -1.04 11.42
CA LEU A 73 2.88 -1.23 9.98
C LEU A 73 3.02 -2.72 9.69
N LYS A 74 1.95 -3.36 9.22
CA LYS A 74 1.93 -4.80 8.97
C LYS A 74 1.51 -5.11 7.55
N ASN A 75 2.27 -6.01 6.90
CA ASN A 75 1.90 -6.51 5.59
C ASN A 75 0.77 -7.53 5.73
N SER A 76 -0.25 -7.41 4.88
CA SER A 76 -1.44 -8.27 4.94
C SER A 76 -1.19 -9.70 4.45
N ILE A 77 -0.20 -9.91 3.60
CA ILE A 77 0.11 -11.19 2.98
C ILE A 77 1.34 -11.80 3.65
N TYR A 78 2.44 -11.04 3.69
CA TYR A 78 3.64 -11.44 4.42
C TYR A 78 3.49 -11.09 5.89
N THR A 79 2.75 -11.91 6.66
CA THR A 79 2.40 -11.64 8.06
C THR A 79 3.61 -11.49 8.98
N PHE A 80 4.76 -12.10 8.61
CA PHE A 80 6.05 -11.92 9.29
C PHE A 80 6.67 -10.55 9.03
N TRP A 81 6.23 -9.84 7.99
CA TRP A 81 6.76 -8.52 7.65
C TRP A 81 5.93 -7.45 8.35
N HIS A 82 6.37 -7.08 9.53
CA HIS A 82 5.80 -5.99 10.32
C HIS A 82 6.91 -5.10 10.88
N LYS A 83 6.55 -3.86 11.18
CA LYS A 83 7.42 -2.87 11.82
C LYS A 83 6.63 -2.19 12.91
N GLU A 84 7.26 -2.06 14.07
CA GLU A 84 6.70 -1.44 15.26
C GLU A 84 7.53 -0.21 15.61
N TYR A 85 6.86 0.91 15.84
CA TYR A 85 7.46 2.19 16.16
C TYR A 85 6.80 2.74 17.41
N PHE A 86 7.57 2.94 18.48
CA PHE A 86 7.07 3.64 19.66
C PHE A 86 6.87 5.12 19.34
N TYR A 87 5.73 5.71 19.75
CA TYR A 87 5.44 7.13 19.46
C TYR A 87 6.52 8.07 19.97
N LYS A 88 7.12 7.76 21.13
CA LYS A 88 8.23 8.53 21.72
C LYS A 88 9.49 8.60 20.84
N ASP A 89 9.69 7.62 19.97
CA ASP A 89 10.86 7.54 19.10
C ASP A 89 10.59 8.15 17.71
N ILE A 90 9.32 8.50 17.42
CA ILE A 90 8.89 9.06 16.14
C ILE A 90 9.03 10.58 16.18
N THR A 91 9.86 11.15 15.30
CA THR A 91 9.98 12.59 15.11
C THR A 91 8.83 13.13 14.28
N LYS A 92 8.54 12.47 13.14
CA LYS A 92 7.43 12.82 12.27
C LYS A 92 7.00 11.64 11.40
N VAL A 93 5.77 11.69 10.91
CA VAL A 93 5.23 10.79 9.91
C VAL A 93 4.84 11.60 8.67
N GLU A 94 5.34 11.22 7.51
CA GLU A 94 4.94 11.79 6.22
C GLU A 94 3.99 10.84 5.51
N ILE A 95 2.81 11.32 5.13
CA ILE A 95 1.85 10.59 4.30
C ILE A 95 1.74 11.33 2.97
N LYS A 96 2.30 10.75 1.91
CA LYS A 96 2.37 11.38 0.60
C LYS A 96 1.68 10.55 -0.48
N PRO A 97 0.83 11.15 -1.29
CA PRO A 97 0.29 10.51 -2.49
C PRO A 97 1.37 10.49 -3.58
N SER A 98 1.47 9.35 -4.24
CA SER A 98 2.19 9.17 -5.50
C SER A 98 1.30 8.30 -6.38
N THR A 99 1.83 7.34 -7.12
CA THR A 99 1.01 6.29 -7.75
C THR A 99 0.17 5.56 -6.69
N ASN A 100 0.78 5.28 -5.55
CA ASN A 100 0.15 4.78 -4.32
C ASN A 100 0.32 5.79 -3.19
N ILE A 101 -0.26 5.51 -2.02
CA ILE A 101 -0.05 6.30 -0.81
C ILE A 101 1.11 5.71 -0.03
N PHE A 102 2.09 6.55 0.23
CA PHE A 102 3.27 6.20 1.01
C PHE A 102 3.20 6.79 2.40
N MET A 103 3.56 6.00 3.38
CA MET A 103 3.84 6.45 4.74
C MET A 103 5.33 6.29 5.01
N LYS A 104 5.98 7.38 5.39
CA LYS A 104 7.38 7.37 5.81
C LYS A 104 7.45 7.79 7.27
N VAL A 105 8.04 6.94 8.10
CA VAL A 105 8.23 7.18 9.52
C VAL A 105 9.66 7.66 9.75
N HIS A 106 9.81 8.84 10.34
CA HIS A 106 11.09 9.42 10.73
C HIS A 106 11.31 9.20 12.22
N LEU A 107 12.47 8.70 12.58
CA LEU A 107 12.87 8.42 13.96
C LEU A 107 13.93 9.40 14.43
N GLU A 108 13.94 9.69 15.71
CA GLU A 108 14.96 10.55 16.34
C GLU A 108 16.37 9.97 16.18
N LYS A 109 16.49 8.66 16.36
CA LYS A 109 17.74 7.94 16.07
C LYS A 109 17.51 7.08 14.82
N PRO A 110 18.17 7.38 13.70
CA PRO A 110 18.02 6.60 12.48
C PRO A 110 18.59 5.19 12.73
N ARG A 111 17.74 4.29 13.21
CA ARG A 111 18.03 2.86 13.11
C ARG A 111 17.90 2.52 11.63
N THR A 112 18.99 2.21 11.03
CA THR A 112 19.37 1.69 9.71
C THR A 112 18.39 1.78 8.52
N PHE A 113 17.09 2.02 8.69
CA PHE A 113 16.12 2.25 7.60
C PHE A 113 14.93 3.07 8.11
N SER A 114 14.88 4.35 7.73
CA SER A 114 13.60 5.08 7.69
C SER A 114 12.74 4.41 6.63
N GLY A 115 11.83 3.52 7.06
CA GLY A 115 11.03 2.74 6.12
C GLY A 115 9.99 3.61 5.42
N THR A 116 9.97 3.57 4.10
CA THR A 116 8.84 4.05 3.31
C THR A 116 7.94 2.87 3.00
N TYR A 117 6.68 2.93 3.40
CA TYR A 117 5.71 1.85 3.25
C TYR A 117 4.56 2.30 2.37
N VAL A 118 4.15 1.43 1.47
CA VAL A 118 2.92 1.62 0.69
C VAL A 118 1.75 1.17 1.55
N ILE A 119 0.96 2.12 2.07
CA ILE A 119 -0.20 1.86 2.93
C ILE A 119 -1.50 1.75 2.13
N ASP A 120 -1.47 1.06 1.01
CA ASP A 120 -2.61 0.95 0.08
C ASP A 120 -3.82 0.21 0.67
N LEU A 121 -3.63 -0.49 1.79
CA LEU A 121 -4.74 -1.12 2.52
C LEU A 121 -5.44 -0.20 3.51
N VAL A 122 -5.01 1.04 3.69
CA VAL A 122 -5.79 2.05 4.41
C VAL A 122 -6.85 2.62 3.47
N ALA A 123 -8.10 2.62 3.89
CA ALA A 123 -9.17 3.17 3.06
C ALA A 123 -9.04 4.71 2.98
N PRO A 124 -9.35 5.34 1.83
CA PRO A 124 -9.29 6.80 1.68
C PRO A 124 -10.08 7.57 2.74
N VAL A 125 -11.20 7.02 3.17
CA VAL A 125 -12.07 7.62 4.19
C VAL A 125 -11.46 7.60 5.60
N ASP A 126 -10.49 6.73 5.85
CA ASP A 126 -9.89 6.53 7.16
C ASP A 126 -8.65 7.40 7.38
N TYR A 127 -8.13 8.09 6.33
CA TYR A 127 -6.90 8.87 6.46
C TYR A 127 -7.03 10.03 7.43
N ASP A 128 -8.16 10.74 7.45
CA ASP A 128 -8.37 11.86 8.38
C ASP A 128 -8.33 11.38 9.81
N GLU A 129 -9.04 10.30 10.09
CA GLU A 129 -9.08 9.72 11.41
C GLU A 129 -7.71 9.17 11.84
N LEU A 130 -6.98 8.51 10.93
CA LEU A 130 -5.63 8.04 11.16
C LEU A 130 -4.68 9.19 11.51
N ILE A 131 -4.75 10.31 10.76
CA ILE A 131 -3.95 11.50 10.98
C ILE A 131 -4.27 12.13 12.34
N ASP A 132 -5.56 12.30 12.65
CA ASP A 132 -6.00 12.89 13.90
C ASP A 132 -5.60 12.01 15.11
N CYS A 133 -5.70 10.69 14.99
CA CYS A 133 -5.23 9.76 16.01
C CYS A 133 -3.71 9.84 16.23
N LEU A 134 -2.90 9.94 15.15
CA LEU A 134 -1.46 10.11 15.26
C LEU A 134 -1.08 11.44 15.93
N ARG A 135 -1.76 12.52 15.56
CA ARG A 135 -1.57 13.85 16.19
C ARG A 135 -1.94 13.85 17.66
N ALA A 136 -3.04 13.17 18.04
CA ALA A 136 -3.44 13.01 19.43
C ALA A 136 -2.41 12.24 20.27
N LYS A 137 -1.57 11.42 19.63
CA LYS A 137 -0.43 10.71 20.26
C LYS A 137 0.87 11.56 20.27
N GLY A 138 0.80 12.85 19.89
CA GLY A 138 1.93 13.76 19.87
C GLY A 138 2.85 13.63 18.65
N VAL A 139 2.46 12.86 17.63
CA VAL A 139 3.25 12.67 16.41
C VAL A 139 2.98 13.81 15.42
N ILE A 140 4.03 14.44 14.90
CA ILE A 140 3.93 15.43 13.82
C ILE A 140 3.59 14.68 12.52
N VAL A 141 2.45 15.02 11.88
CA VAL A 141 2.02 14.39 10.64
C VAL A 141 1.99 15.39 9.50
N GLU A 142 2.81 15.15 8.48
CA GLU A 142 2.87 15.91 7.23
C GLU A 142 2.07 15.19 6.13
N THR A 143 1.16 15.90 5.46
CA THR A 143 0.21 15.33 4.49
C THR A 143 0.22 16.06 3.16
N ALA A 144 1.38 16.42 2.65
CA ALA A 144 1.50 17.19 1.41
C ALA A 144 0.84 16.48 0.22
N GLY A 145 -0.14 17.14 -0.41
CA GLY A 145 -0.80 16.66 -1.63
C GLY A 145 -1.91 15.61 -1.45
N LEU A 146 -2.24 15.23 -0.21
CA LEU A 146 -3.30 14.25 0.05
C LEU A 146 -4.68 14.78 -0.35
N ASP A 147 -4.91 16.09 -0.17
CA ASP A 147 -6.17 16.76 -0.51
C ASP A 147 -6.41 16.83 -2.02
N ILE A 148 -5.35 16.90 -2.82
CA ILE A 148 -5.44 16.91 -4.28
C ILE A 148 -5.91 15.55 -4.79
N ARG A 149 -5.46 14.47 -4.16
CA ARG A 149 -5.82 13.10 -4.59
C ARG A 149 -7.21 12.67 -4.11
N PHE A 150 -7.67 13.21 -2.98
CA PHE A 150 -8.97 12.90 -2.39
C PHE A 150 -9.75 14.19 -2.09
N PRO A 151 -10.25 14.90 -3.12
CA PRO A 151 -10.92 16.20 -2.95
C PRO A 151 -12.21 16.11 -2.11
N ASP A 152 -12.88 14.95 -2.13
CA ASP A 152 -14.11 14.72 -1.35
C ASP A 152 -13.88 14.52 0.15
N ARG A 153 -12.62 14.40 0.57
CA ARG A 153 -12.22 14.30 1.97
C ARG A 153 -12.70 15.49 2.79
N ASN A 154 -12.62 16.70 2.23
CA ASN A 154 -13.01 17.93 2.93
C ASN A 154 -14.51 18.16 2.99
N LYS A 155 -15.31 17.53 2.10
CA LYS A 155 -16.78 17.71 2.07
C LYS A 155 -17.53 17.05 3.24
N ARG A 156 -16.88 16.15 3.99
CA ARG A 156 -17.49 15.43 5.13
C ARG A 156 -17.28 16.10 6.49
N LYS A 157 -16.56 17.22 6.52
CA LYS A 157 -16.30 18.01 7.75
C LYS A 157 -17.26 19.18 7.94
N GLY A 158 -18.30 19.32 7.07
CA GLY A 158 -19.33 20.34 7.15
C GLY A 158 -20.65 19.79 7.70
#